data_66ffce6b25c98342e813bcd81c809663
#
_entry.id   66ffce6b25c98342e813bcd81c809663
#
_cell.length_a   1.000
_cell.length_b   1.000
_cell.length_c   1.000
_cell.angle_alpha   90.00
_cell.angle_beta   90.00
_cell.angle_gamma   90.00
#
_symmetry.space_group_name_H-M   'P 1'
#
loop_
_entity.id
_entity.type
_entity.pdbx_description
1 polymer ?
#
loop_
_entity_poly.entity_id
_entity_poly.type
_entity_poly.pdbx_seq_one_letter_code
_entity_poly.pdbx_strand_id
1 'polypeptide(L)'
;MGKNNLAIFDFDYTLRTPGTGIGLRKLFPNHELPVEVSKLKEDKDWDNFYIALTSAVNELNVPKEDVLEAMTESSEIVHGMDGLIKSLAKNHDIIIISGSFQDSVRVFLQKYGLTGK
;
A
#
# COMPACT_ATOMS: atom_id res chain seq x y z
N MET A 1 -4.27 10.99 27.05
CA MET A 1 -5.04 9.82 27.47
C MET A 1 -5.26 8.89 26.30
N GLY A 2 -5.00 7.64 26.50
CA GLY A 2 -5.31 6.65 25.49
C GLY A 2 -6.81 6.39 25.38
N LYS A 3 -7.20 5.82 24.28
CA LYS A 3 -8.57 5.38 24.04
C LYS A 3 -8.67 3.92 24.46
N ASN A 4 -9.85 3.53 24.95
CA ASN A 4 -10.04 2.17 25.44
C ASN A 4 -10.41 1.18 24.35
N ASN A 5 -10.77 1.66 23.18
CA ASN A 5 -11.20 0.82 22.06
C ASN A 5 -10.15 0.83 20.97
N LEU A 6 -10.07 -0.27 20.24
CA LEU A 6 -9.09 -0.45 19.18
C LEU A 6 -9.82 -0.88 17.91
N ALA A 7 -9.51 -0.24 16.80
CA ALA A 7 -9.98 -0.63 15.48
C ALA A 7 -8.78 -1.02 14.61
N ILE A 8 -8.84 -2.21 14.03
CA ILE A 8 -7.76 -2.76 13.22
C ILE A 8 -8.24 -2.94 11.78
N PHE A 9 -7.48 -2.41 10.84
CA PHE A 9 -7.81 -2.51 9.41
C PHE A 9 -6.67 -3.16 8.65
N ASP A 10 -7.02 -4.01 7.69
CA ASP A 10 -6.10 -4.41 6.64
C ASP A 10 -5.98 -3.24 5.65
N PHE A 11 -4.94 -3.24 4.81
CA PHE A 11 -4.68 -2.13 3.90
C PHE A 11 -5.08 -2.44 2.47
N ASP A 12 -4.35 -3.35 1.80
CA ASP A 12 -4.63 -3.64 0.39
C ASP A 12 -6.00 -4.28 0.23
N TYR A 13 -6.81 -3.73 -0.68
CA TYR A 13 -8.18 -4.15 -0.99
C TYR A 13 -9.19 -3.98 0.15
N THR A 14 -8.76 -3.47 1.30
CA THR A 14 -9.67 -3.07 2.38
C THR A 14 -9.76 -1.55 2.45
N LEU A 15 -8.63 -0.87 2.53
CA LEU A 15 -8.58 0.59 2.51
C LEU A 15 -8.19 1.14 1.16
N ARG A 16 -7.36 0.43 0.44
CA ARG A 16 -6.81 0.87 -0.85
C ARG A 16 -7.10 -0.13 -1.95
N THR A 17 -7.46 0.37 -3.13
CA THR A 17 -7.61 -0.44 -4.33
C THR A 17 -7.07 0.33 -5.54
N PRO A 18 -6.33 -0.30 -6.47
CA PRO A 18 -5.79 -1.65 -6.36
C PRO A 18 -4.62 -1.75 -5.38
N GLY A 19 -4.14 -2.96 -5.15
CA GLY A 19 -3.06 -3.20 -4.20
C GLY A 19 -1.68 -2.83 -4.71
N THR A 20 -0.68 -3.12 -3.90
CA THR A 20 0.70 -2.65 -4.07
C THR A 20 1.30 -2.92 -5.44
N GLY A 21 1.21 -4.13 -5.94
CA GLY A 21 1.91 -4.50 -7.18
C GLY A 21 1.42 -3.80 -8.44
N ILE A 22 0.17 -3.35 -8.45
CA ILE A 22 -0.42 -2.74 -9.64
C ILE A 22 0.21 -1.40 -9.95
N GLY A 23 0.40 -0.57 -8.92
CA GLY A 23 1.01 0.76 -9.10
C GLY A 23 2.44 0.68 -9.59
N LEU A 24 3.19 -0.29 -9.07
CA LEU A 24 4.59 -0.45 -9.41
C LEU A 24 4.82 -0.87 -10.86
N ARG A 25 3.82 -1.44 -11.53
CA ARG A 25 3.94 -1.80 -12.94
C ARG A 25 4.36 -0.63 -13.82
N LYS A 26 3.93 0.57 -13.47
CA LYS A 26 4.24 1.77 -14.25
C LYS A 26 5.72 2.07 -14.33
N LEU A 27 6.50 1.56 -13.41
CA LEU A 27 7.94 1.77 -13.39
C LEU A 27 8.69 0.89 -14.38
N PHE A 28 8.04 -0.15 -14.89
CA PHE A 28 8.66 -1.14 -15.77
C PHE A 28 8.26 -0.93 -17.23
N PRO A 29 9.11 -1.40 -18.19
CA PRO A 29 8.77 -1.30 -19.61
C PRO A 29 7.42 -1.96 -19.90
N ASN A 30 6.62 -1.33 -20.76
CA ASN A 30 5.29 -1.78 -21.14
C ASN A 30 4.32 -1.91 -19.97
N HIS A 31 4.66 -1.31 -18.82
CA HIS A 31 3.88 -1.38 -17.59
C HIS A 31 3.63 -2.84 -17.15
N GLU A 32 4.63 -3.67 -17.33
CA GLU A 32 4.57 -5.08 -16.95
C GLU A 32 5.68 -5.42 -15.97
N LEU A 33 5.34 -6.24 -14.95
CA LEU A 33 6.34 -6.74 -14.02
C LEU A 33 7.22 -7.77 -14.74
N PRO A 34 8.49 -7.93 -14.28
CA PRO A 34 9.32 -9.02 -14.81
C PRO A 34 8.62 -10.36 -14.69
N VAL A 35 8.87 -11.24 -15.66
CA VAL A 35 8.19 -12.55 -15.74
C VAL A 35 8.36 -13.35 -14.45
N GLU A 36 9.55 -13.39 -13.89
CA GLU A 36 9.81 -14.14 -12.66
C GLU A 36 9.05 -13.59 -11.46
N VAL A 37 8.81 -12.28 -11.43
CA VAL A 37 8.02 -11.65 -10.36
C VAL A 37 6.54 -12.00 -10.54
N SER A 38 6.04 -11.89 -11.76
CA SER A 38 4.64 -12.21 -12.07
C SER A 38 4.33 -13.66 -11.75
N LYS A 39 5.26 -14.58 -12.02
CA LYS A 39 5.06 -15.99 -11.73
C LYS A 39 4.89 -16.25 -10.24
N LEU A 40 5.71 -15.59 -9.41
CA LEU A 40 5.60 -15.73 -7.96
C LEU A 40 4.24 -15.25 -7.46
N LYS A 41 3.71 -14.20 -8.07
CA LYS A 41 2.37 -13.71 -7.74
C LYS A 41 1.30 -14.71 -8.12
N GLU A 42 1.39 -15.31 -9.30
CA GLU A 42 0.46 -16.35 -9.76
C GLU A 42 0.47 -17.56 -8.84
N ASP A 43 1.66 -17.95 -8.37
CA ASP A 43 1.84 -19.07 -7.46
C ASP A 43 1.45 -18.74 -6.02
N LYS A 44 1.08 -17.49 -5.76
CA LYS A 44 0.75 -16.98 -4.43
C LYS A 44 1.89 -17.15 -3.42
N ASP A 45 3.12 -17.15 -3.91
CA ASP A 45 4.32 -17.18 -3.08
C ASP A 45 4.67 -15.74 -2.66
N TRP A 46 3.90 -15.20 -1.75
CA TRP A 46 3.93 -13.78 -1.43
C TRP A 46 5.25 -13.32 -0.83
N ASP A 47 5.88 -14.13 0.00
CA ASP A 47 7.16 -13.75 0.60
C ASP A 47 8.23 -13.55 -0.47
N ASN A 48 8.38 -14.53 -1.36
CA ASN A 48 9.34 -14.43 -2.46
C ASN A 48 8.93 -13.39 -3.49
N PHE A 49 7.62 -13.20 -3.69
CA PHE A 49 7.12 -12.16 -4.57
C PHE A 49 7.59 -10.78 -4.11
N TYR A 50 7.42 -10.44 -2.83
CA TYR A 50 7.84 -9.13 -2.34
C TYR A 50 9.35 -8.94 -2.35
N ILE A 51 10.12 -10.00 -2.08
CA ILE A 51 11.58 -9.95 -2.17
C ILE A 51 12.01 -9.68 -3.61
N ALA A 52 11.45 -10.44 -4.56
CA ALA A 52 11.79 -10.29 -5.98
C ALA A 52 11.33 -8.94 -6.52
N LEU A 53 10.16 -8.46 -6.13
CA LEU A 53 9.64 -7.16 -6.54
C LEU A 53 10.53 -6.04 -6.04
N THR A 54 10.93 -6.08 -4.78
CA THR A 54 11.83 -5.07 -4.19
C THR A 54 13.15 -5.03 -4.95
N SER A 55 13.72 -6.20 -5.23
CA SER A 55 14.97 -6.32 -5.97
C SER A 55 14.84 -5.71 -7.37
N ALA A 56 13.77 -6.05 -8.07
CA ALA A 56 13.52 -5.55 -9.42
C ALA A 56 13.35 -4.03 -9.45
N VAL A 57 12.63 -3.46 -8.48
CA VAL A 57 12.46 -2.02 -8.39
C VAL A 57 13.79 -1.33 -8.10
N ASN A 58 14.61 -1.91 -7.21
CA ASN A 58 15.93 -1.36 -6.90
C ASN A 58 16.84 -1.32 -8.12
N GLU A 59 16.75 -2.32 -8.99
CA GLU A 59 17.56 -2.37 -10.21
C GLU A 59 17.23 -1.25 -11.20
N LEU A 60 16.04 -0.68 -11.11
CA LEU A 60 15.63 0.42 -11.99
C LEU A 60 16.31 1.73 -11.63
N ASN A 61 16.88 1.86 -10.43
CA ASN A 61 17.50 3.08 -9.94
C ASN A 61 16.58 4.30 -9.98
N VAL A 62 15.30 4.07 -9.75
CA VAL A 62 14.30 5.14 -9.69
C VAL A 62 14.32 5.75 -8.29
N PRO A 63 14.26 7.08 -8.14
CA PRO A 63 14.21 7.71 -6.83
C PRO A 63 13.03 7.18 -5.99
N LYS A 64 13.25 7.09 -4.69
CA LYS A 64 12.23 6.60 -3.76
C LYS A 64 10.92 7.37 -3.89
N GLU A 65 11.00 8.67 -4.05
CA GLU A 65 9.82 9.53 -4.19
C GLU A 65 8.97 9.13 -5.39
N ASP A 66 9.62 8.77 -6.50
CA ASP A 66 8.92 8.34 -7.71
C ASP A 66 8.25 6.98 -7.53
N VAL A 67 8.89 6.09 -6.78
CA VAL A 67 8.31 4.79 -6.46
C VAL A 67 7.03 4.97 -5.63
N LEU A 68 7.12 5.80 -4.58
CA LEU A 68 5.98 6.06 -3.70
C LEU A 68 4.85 6.77 -4.46
N GLU A 69 5.19 7.70 -5.34
CA GLU A 69 4.21 8.39 -6.15
C GLU A 69 3.47 7.43 -7.08
N ALA A 70 4.19 6.53 -7.74
CA ALA A 70 3.58 5.53 -8.63
C ALA A 70 2.60 4.63 -7.87
N MET A 71 2.96 4.23 -6.66
CA MET A 71 2.09 3.42 -5.83
C MET A 71 0.85 4.18 -5.38
N THR A 72 1.01 5.45 -5.08
CA THR A 72 -0.08 6.27 -4.52
C THR A 72 -1.05 6.75 -5.59
N GLU A 73 -0.53 7.22 -6.72
CA GLU A 73 -1.37 7.72 -7.81
C GLU A 73 -2.24 6.65 -8.45
N SER A 74 -1.77 5.42 -8.45
CA SER A 74 -2.47 4.31 -9.10
C SER A 74 -3.56 3.70 -8.24
N SER A 75 -3.73 4.19 -7.03
CA SER A 75 -4.68 3.60 -6.10
C SER A 75 -5.57 4.66 -5.47
N GLU A 76 -6.73 4.22 -5.02
CA GLU A 76 -7.72 5.08 -4.38
C GLU A 76 -8.18 4.42 -3.10
N ILE A 77 -8.71 5.24 -2.20
CA ILE A 77 -9.30 4.71 -0.99
C ILE A 77 -10.63 4.02 -1.35
N VAL A 78 -10.89 2.90 -0.69
CA VAL A 78 -12.16 2.19 -0.88
C VAL A 78 -13.29 3.11 -0.40
N HIS A 79 -14.35 3.21 -1.19
CA HIS A 79 -15.45 4.14 -0.94
C HIS A 79 -15.98 4.02 0.49
N GLY A 80 -16.08 5.15 1.17
CA GLY A 80 -16.61 5.23 2.53
C GLY A 80 -15.62 4.94 3.64
N MET A 81 -14.43 4.38 3.32
CA MET A 81 -13.48 3.99 4.36
C MET A 81 -12.80 5.18 5.03
N ASP A 82 -12.57 6.27 4.30
CA ASP A 82 -12.01 7.49 4.90
C ASP A 82 -12.97 8.06 5.96
N GLY A 83 -14.25 8.12 5.65
CA GLY A 83 -15.26 8.57 6.61
C GLY A 83 -15.37 7.65 7.81
N LEU A 84 -15.32 6.33 7.57
CA LEU A 84 -15.37 5.35 8.64
C LEU A 84 -14.20 5.51 9.61
N ILE A 85 -12.98 5.62 9.07
CA ILE A 85 -11.80 5.77 9.91
C ILE A 85 -11.87 7.06 10.72
N LYS A 86 -12.25 8.17 10.11
CA LYS A 86 -12.38 9.45 10.82
C LYS A 86 -13.42 9.38 11.93
N SER A 87 -14.52 8.67 11.68
CA SER A 87 -15.56 8.49 12.68
C SER A 87 -15.07 7.63 13.85
N LEU A 88 -14.42 6.51 13.57
CA LEU A 88 -13.91 5.62 14.60
C LEU A 88 -12.76 6.26 15.40
N ALA A 89 -11.94 7.09 14.77
CA ALA A 89 -10.80 7.73 15.43
C ALA A 89 -11.22 8.64 16.59
N LYS A 90 -12.48 9.02 16.67
CA LYS A 90 -12.98 9.85 17.77
C LYS A 90 -12.91 9.13 19.10
N ASN A 91 -13.10 7.81 19.11
CA ASN A 91 -13.10 7.03 20.34
C ASN A 91 -12.37 5.68 20.24
N HIS A 92 -11.58 5.49 19.17
CA HIS A 92 -10.77 4.27 18.96
C HIS A 92 -9.36 4.67 18.58
N ASP A 93 -8.41 3.86 19.02
CA ASP A 93 -7.07 3.88 18.43
C ASP A 93 -7.15 3.07 17.14
N ILE A 94 -6.55 3.59 16.07
CA ILE A 94 -6.60 2.96 14.76
C ILE A 94 -5.25 2.30 14.46
N ILE A 95 -5.28 1.02 14.13
CA ILE A 95 -4.09 0.28 13.69
C ILE A 95 -4.34 -0.25 12.29
N ILE A 96 -3.40 -0.05 11.41
CA ILE A 96 -3.44 -0.57 10.05
C ILE A 96 -2.36 -1.63 9.90
N ILE A 97 -2.77 -2.82 9.53
CA ILE A 97 -1.87 -3.96 9.31
C ILE A 97 -1.75 -4.18 7.82
N SER A 98 -0.52 -4.27 7.32
CA SER A 98 -0.31 -4.42 5.90
C SER A 98 0.94 -5.22 5.60
N GLY A 99 0.87 -6.04 4.53
CA GLY A 99 2.04 -6.64 3.94
C GLY A 99 2.75 -5.70 2.97
N SER A 100 2.22 -4.49 2.75
CA SER A 100 2.81 -3.51 1.86
C SER A 100 3.96 -2.76 2.53
N PHE A 101 4.61 -1.88 1.78
CA PHE A 101 5.71 -1.07 2.32
C PHE A 101 5.17 0.01 3.26
N GLN A 102 5.80 0.15 4.41
CA GLN A 102 5.36 1.11 5.42
C GLN A 102 5.27 2.54 4.88
N ASP A 103 6.26 2.97 4.13
CA ASP A 103 6.27 4.32 3.56
C ASP A 103 5.12 4.53 2.58
N SER A 104 4.78 3.50 1.82
CA SER A 104 3.65 3.57 0.89
C SER A 104 2.33 3.75 1.63
N VAL A 105 2.14 3.00 2.71
CA VAL A 105 0.95 3.13 3.56
C VAL A 105 0.86 4.55 4.10
N ARG A 106 1.96 5.07 4.64
CA ARG A 106 2.00 6.42 5.21
C ARG A 106 1.65 7.50 4.20
N VAL A 107 2.27 7.45 3.02
CA VAL A 107 2.03 8.46 1.98
C VAL A 107 0.58 8.40 1.50
N PHE A 108 0.05 7.20 1.33
CA PHE A 108 -1.36 7.02 0.95
C PHE A 108 -2.29 7.64 1.99
N LEU A 109 -2.06 7.37 3.26
CA LEU A 109 -2.90 7.91 4.32
C LEU A 109 -2.82 9.43 4.39
N GLN A 110 -1.64 10.01 4.15
CA GLN A 110 -1.47 11.45 4.10
C GLN A 110 -2.31 12.08 2.99
N LYS A 111 -2.39 11.43 1.84
CA LYS A 111 -3.18 11.90 0.70
C LYS A 111 -4.65 12.10 1.08
N TYR A 112 -5.16 11.28 1.97
CA TYR A 112 -6.57 11.33 2.40
C TYR A 112 -6.76 11.97 3.78
N GLY A 113 -5.72 12.58 4.33
CA GLY A 113 -5.82 13.26 5.63
C GLY A 113 -6.05 12.34 6.81
N LEU A 114 -5.58 11.10 6.73
CA LEU A 114 -5.81 10.07 7.74
C LEU A 114 -4.63 9.84 8.67
N THR A 115 -3.57 10.63 8.55
CA THR A 115 -2.39 10.51 9.42
C THR A 115 -2.50 11.43 10.61
N GLY A 116 -1.59 11.24 11.52
CA GLY A 116 -1.36 12.23 12.57
C GLY A 116 -2.03 11.86 13.83
N LYS A 117 -2.32 10.70 14.00
CA LYS A 117 -2.68 10.39 15.34
C LYS A 117 -3.56 9.48 15.62
#